data_e90ed57172f92375ed36a7b24869626e
#
_entry.id   e90ed57172f92375ed36a7b24869626e
#
_cell.length_a   1.000
_cell.length_b   1.000
_cell.length_c   1.000
_cell.angle_alpha   90.00
_cell.angle_beta   90.00
_cell.angle_gamma   90.00
#
_symmetry.space_group_name_H-M   'P 1'
#
loop_
_entity.id
_entity.type
_entity.pdbx_description
1 polymer ?
#
loop_
_entity_poly.entity_id
_entity_poly.type
_entity_poly.pdbx_seq_one_letter_code
_entity_poly.pdbx_strand_id
1 'polypeptide(L)'
;MVRLSKKLDPLQTGHEAMKLQSDLMNRIVGQDEAVEQIVGIYQTYLSGMSSPGRPIGNLLFLGPTGTGKTRLVEATAESLLGDSRAVIKVDCAEFQHSHEIAKLIGSPPGYLGHRETHAILSQEALNQFHHEGMKVSFILFDEIEKASDALWNLLLGILDKGTLTLGDNRKVDFS
;
A
#
# COMPACT_ATOMS: atom_id res chain seq x y z
N MET A 1 -21.42 14.71 12.46
CA MET A 1 -20.47 14.28 13.50
C MET A 1 -19.19 15.05 13.28
N VAL A 2 -18.85 16.02 14.15
CA VAL A 2 -17.66 16.88 14.00
C VAL A 2 -16.45 16.02 14.29
N ARG A 3 -15.58 15.78 13.30
CA ARG A 3 -14.24 15.22 13.55
C ARG A 3 -13.51 16.21 14.45
N LEU A 4 -13.32 15.84 15.71
CA LEU A 4 -12.39 16.55 16.59
C LEU A 4 -11.02 16.48 15.91
N SER A 5 -10.54 17.60 15.40
CA SER A 5 -9.19 17.73 14.89
C SER A 5 -8.24 17.41 16.04
N LYS A 6 -7.54 16.27 15.96
CA LYS A 6 -6.47 15.95 16.92
C LYS A 6 -5.48 17.11 16.83
N LYS A 7 -5.29 17.82 17.93
CA LYS A 7 -4.36 18.96 17.98
C LYS A 7 -2.98 18.41 17.61
N LEU A 8 -2.41 18.92 16.52
CA LEU A 8 -1.08 18.51 16.08
C LEU A 8 -0.07 18.89 17.16
N ASP A 9 0.60 17.90 17.71
CA ASP A 9 1.75 18.08 18.59
C ASP A 9 3.01 17.84 17.75
N PRO A 10 3.75 18.89 17.36
CA PRO A 10 4.94 18.76 16.52
C PRO A 10 6.02 17.89 17.15
N LEU A 11 6.09 17.87 18.49
CA LEU A 11 7.08 17.08 19.22
C LEU A 11 6.73 15.59 19.19
N GLN A 12 5.46 15.23 19.29
CA GLN A 12 5.01 13.85 19.24
C GLN A 12 5.16 13.28 17.84
N THR A 13 4.79 14.04 16.80
CA THR A 13 4.94 13.66 15.40
C THR A 13 6.42 13.39 15.05
N GLY A 14 7.32 14.25 15.52
CA GLY A 14 8.76 14.08 15.33
C GLY A 14 9.28 12.80 15.99
N HIS A 15 8.82 12.48 17.20
CA HIS A 15 9.27 11.28 17.92
C HIS A 15 8.85 9.97 17.22
N GLU A 16 7.62 9.86 16.73
CA GLU A 16 7.13 8.68 16.02
C GLU A 16 7.90 8.46 14.70
N ALA A 17 8.14 9.52 13.94
CA ALA A 17 8.92 9.46 12.71
C ALA A 17 10.39 9.10 12.96
N MET A 18 11.02 9.66 14.01
CA MET A 18 12.40 9.32 14.40
C MET A 18 12.50 7.87 14.86
N LYS A 19 11.51 7.35 15.57
CA LYS A 19 11.46 5.95 15.95
C LYS A 19 11.40 5.04 14.71
N LEU A 20 10.51 5.34 13.75
CA LEU A 20 10.43 4.59 12.50
C LEU A 20 11.78 4.61 11.76
N GLN A 21 12.41 5.78 11.64
CA GLN A 21 13.73 5.91 10.99
C GLN A 21 14.78 5.03 11.66
N SER A 22 14.89 5.09 12.99
CA SER A 22 15.83 4.28 13.76
C SER A 22 15.57 2.78 13.58
N ASP A 23 14.31 2.35 13.65
CA ASP A 23 13.92 0.96 13.48
C ASP A 23 14.28 0.44 12.08
N LEU A 24 14.04 1.23 11.03
CA LEU A 24 14.36 0.86 9.66
C LEU A 24 15.87 0.82 9.42
N MET A 25 16.63 1.81 9.88
CA MET A 25 18.08 1.84 9.73
C MET A 25 18.78 0.69 10.45
N ASN A 26 18.21 0.20 11.55
CA ASN A 26 18.74 -0.98 12.25
C ASN A 26 18.47 -2.31 11.51
N ARG A 27 17.45 -2.35 10.65
CA ARG A 27 17.02 -3.57 9.94
C ARG A 27 17.48 -3.64 8.48
N ILE A 28 17.73 -2.48 7.88
CA ILE A 28 18.01 -2.31 6.45
C ILE A 28 19.35 -1.59 6.31
N VAL A 29 20.26 -2.22 5.59
CA VAL A 29 21.60 -1.66 5.36
C VAL A 29 21.74 -1.17 3.93
N GLY A 30 22.27 0.03 3.75
CA GLY A 30 22.62 0.58 2.43
C GLY A 30 21.41 1.05 1.60
N GLN A 31 20.28 1.38 2.25
CA GLN A 31 19.07 1.93 1.61
C GLN A 31 18.60 3.22 2.30
N ASP A 32 19.54 4.05 2.73
CA ASP A 32 19.27 5.23 3.56
C ASP A 32 18.32 6.20 2.88
N GLU A 33 18.50 6.47 1.58
CA GLU A 33 17.62 7.33 0.80
C GLU A 33 16.18 6.80 0.76
N ALA A 34 16.00 5.49 0.55
CA ALA A 34 14.68 4.88 0.54
C ALA A 34 14.00 4.94 1.93
N VAL A 35 14.78 4.77 3.00
CA VAL A 35 14.29 4.94 4.38
C VAL A 35 13.84 6.38 4.62
N GLU A 36 14.63 7.37 4.21
CA GLU A 36 14.27 8.79 4.33
C GLU A 36 12.97 9.14 3.61
N GLN A 37 12.77 8.61 2.40
CA GLN A 37 11.52 8.81 1.65
C GLN A 37 10.31 8.22 2.37
N ILE A 38 10.43 7.02 2.91
CA ILE A 38 9.35 6.38 3.70
C ILE A 38 9.03 7.21 4.94
N VAL A 39 10.05 7.63 5.67
CA VAL A 39 9.89 8.47 6.87
C VAL A 39 9.23 9.80 6.53
N GLY A 40 9.59 10.44 5.42
CA GLY A 40 8.98 11.68 4.93
C GLY A 40 7.48 11.52 4.61
N ILE A 41 7.09 10.42 3.97
CA ILE A 41 5.68 10.09 3.72
C ILE A 41 4.95 9.90 5.05
N TYR A 42 5.54 9.17 6.00
CA TYR A 42 4.94 8.94 7.30
C TYR A 42 4.77 10.26 8.11
N GLN A 43 5.74 11.16 8.06
CA GLN A 43 5.63 12.50 8.65
C GLN A 43 4.47 13.30 8.05
N THR A 44 4.32 13.24 6.72
CA THR A 44 3.21 13.90 6.01
C THR A 44 1.85 13.33 6.45
N TYR A 45 1.76 12.01 6.62
CA TYR A 45 0.58 11.35 7.16
C TYR A 45 0.26 11.79 8.60
N LEU A 46 1.26 11.77 9.50
CA LEU A 46 1.09 12.17 10.90
C LEU A 46 0.69 13.65 11.04
N SER A 47 1.17 14.52 10.16
CA SER A 47 0.82 15.94 10.15
C SER A 47 -0.57 16.23 9.60
N GLY A 48 -1.28 15.22 9.04
CA GLY A 48 -2.57 15.41 8.41
C GLY A 48 -2.52 16.18 7.09
N MET A 49 -1.33 16.30 6.48
CA MET A 49 -1.10 17.02 5.23
C MET A 49 -1.21 16.13 3.98
N SER A 50 -1.67 14.89 4.15
CA SER A 50 -1.92 13.98 3.02
C SER A 50 -3.03 14.52 2.12
N SER A 51 -2.86 14.35 0.81
CA SER A 51 -3.87 14.76 -0.17
C SER A 51 -5.14 13.91 0.00
N PRO A 52 -6.32 14.52 0.16
CA PRO A 52 -7.56 13.76 0.29
C PRO A 52 -7.89 13.03 -1.02
N GLY A 53 -8.45 11.82 -0.88
CA GLY A 53 -8.88 11.01 -2.03
C GLY A 53 -7.71 10.42 -2.85
N ARG A 54 -6.54 10.28 -2.25
CA ARG A 54 -5.37 9.63 -2.86
C ARG A 54 -4.64 8.77 -1.82
N PRO A 55 -3.87 7.76 -2.25
CA PRO A 55 -2.97 7.05 -1.35
C PRO A 55 -2.02 8.02 -0.64
N ILE A 56 -1.67 7.74 0.62
CA ILE A 56 -0.80 8.61 1.43
C ILE A 56 0.61 8.74 0.85
N GLY A 57 1.06 7.78 0.06
CA GLY A 57 2.32 7.83 -0.65
C GLY A 57 2.45 6.72 -1.67
N ASN A 58 3.22 7.02 -2.72
CA ASN A 58 3.56 6.10 -3.79
C ASN A 58 5.08 6.09 -3.95
N LEU A 59 5.69 4.93 -3.85
CA LEU A 59 7.13 4.75 -3.97
C LEU A 59 7.44 3.80 -5.12
N LEU A 60 8.40 4.17 -5.95
CA LEU A 60 8.95 3.31 -6.99
C LEU A 60 10.39 2.96 -6.62
N PHE A 61 10.64 1.70 -6.30
CA PHE A 61 11.97 1.20 -6.02
C PHE A 61 12.61 0.63 -7.28
N LEU A 62 13.66 1.26 -7.75
CA LEU A 62 14.44 0.83 -8.91
C LEU A 62 15.74 0.17 -8.44
N GLY A 63 16.10 -0.95 -9.05
CA GLY A 63 17.35 -1.63 -8.74
C GLY A 63 17.31 -3.12 -9.04
N PRO A 64 18.49 -3.79 -9.06
CA PRO A 64 18.59 -5.23 -9.33
C PRO A 64 17.82 -6.09 -8.32
N THR A 65 17.54 -7.33 -8.70
CA THR A 65 16.99 -8.33 -7.77
C THR A 65 17.98 -8.56 -6.62
N GLY A 66 17.44 -8.75 -5.41
CA GLY A 66 18.26 -9.02 -4.22
C GLY A 66 18.78 -7.77 -3.50
N THR A 67 18.47 -6.57 -3.94
CA THR A 67 18.89 -5.32 -3.27
C THR A 67 18.06 -4.95 -2.03
N GLY A 68 17.12 -5.80 -1.62
CA GLY A 68 16.34 -5.60 -0.39
C GLY A 68 15.06 -4.76 -0.53
N LYS A 69 14.59 -4.48 -1.77
CA LYS A 69 13.37 -3.69 -2.00
C LYS A 69 12.15 -4.24 -1.25
N THR A 70 11.85 -5.52 -1.41
CA THR A 70 10.73 -6.20 -0.72
C THR A 70 10.94 -6.20 0.79
N ARG A 71 12.17 -6.45 1.26
CA ARG A 71 12.50 -6.45 2.69
C ARG A 71 12.26 -5.08 3.35
N LEU A 72 12.53 -3.99 2.64
CA LEU A 72 12.27 -2.64 3.14
C LEU A 72 10.78 -2.40 3.39
N VAL A 73 9.91 -2.83 2.48
CA VAL A 73 8.44 -2.72 2.65
C VAL A 73 7.96 -3.58 3.82
N GLU A 74 8.44 -4.82 3.94
CA GLU A 74 8.12 -5.71 5.06
C GLU A 74 8.59 -5.15 6.40
N ALA A 75 9.80 -4.59 6.46
CA ALA A 75 10.32 -3.95 7.67
C ALA A 75 9.51 -2.72 8.07
N THR A 76 9.03 -1.93 7.09
CA THR A 76 8.17 -0.79 7.34
C THR A 76 6.82 -1.24 7.92
N ALA A 77 6.21 -2.26 7.33
CA ALA A 77 4.95 -2.83 7.84
C ALA A 77 5.13 -3.40 9.26
N GLU A 78 6.23 -4.11 9.52
CA GLU A 78 6.55 -4.64 10.85
C GLU A 78 6.72 -3.51 11.88
N SER A 79 7.42 -2.44 11.52
CA SER A 79 7.64 -1.31 12.44
C SER A 79 6.36 -0.53 12.74
N LEU A 80 5.46 -0.37 11.79
CA LEU A 80 4.25 0.43 11.93
C LEU A 80 3.03 -0.38 12.39
N LEU A 81 2.89 -1.62 11.92
CA LEU A 81 1.71 -2.47 12.16
C LEU A 81 2.02 -3.69 13.05
N GLY A 82 3.29 -3.90 13.41
CA GLY A 82 3.70 -5.01 14.27
C GLY A 82 3.79 -6.38 13.57
N ASP A 83 3.55 -6.45 12.26
CA ASP A 83 3.60 -7.70 11.49
C ASP A 83 4.23 -7.46 10.11
N SER A 84 5.30 -8.16 9.79
CA SER A 84 5.96 -8.11 8.48
C SER A 84 5.08 -8.63 7.33
N ARG A 85 4.03 -9.39 7.65
CA ARG A 85 3.04 -9.91 6.70
C ARG A 85 1.93 -8.91 6.39
N ALA A 86 1.89 -7.77 7.07
CA ALA A 86 0.91 -6.71 6.86
C ALA A 86 1.14 -5.95 5.54
N VAL A 87 1.40 -6.70 4.47
CA VAL A 87 1.64 -6.21 3.11
C VAL A 87 0.84 -7.06 2.14
N ILE A 88 -0.03 -6.44 1.35
CA ILE A 88 -0.66 -7.10 0.21
C ILE A 88 0.37 -7.16 -0.91
N LYS A 89 0.84 -8.36 -1.24
CA LYS A 89 1.82 -8.56 -2.30
C LYS A 89 1.13 -9.00 -3.59
N VAL A 90 1.43 -8.29 -4.66
CA VAL A 90 0.96 -8.58 -6.01
C VAL A 90 2.19 -8.84 -6.88
N ASP A 91 2.37 -10.08 -7.30
CA ASP A 91 3.38 -10.43 -8.29
C ASP A 91 2.86 -10.07 -9.69
N CYS A 92 3.41 -9.00 -10.28
CA CYS A 92 2.96 -8.50 -11.57
C CYS A 92 3.29 -9.45 -12.73
N ALA A 93 4.20 -10.41 -12.53
CA ALA A 93 4.47 -11.46 -13.51
C ALA A 93 3.27 -12.41 -13.72
N GLU A 94 2.35 -12.50 -12.74
CA GLU A 94 1.10 -13.25 -12.87
C GLU A 94 0.02 -12.50 -13.66
N PHE A 95 0.24 -11.23 -14.04
CA PHE A 95 -0.74 -10.33 -14.67
C PHE A 95 -0.26 -9.81 -16.02
N GLN A 96 0.37 -10.68 -16.81
CA GLN A 96 0.87 -10.35 -18.15
C GLN A 96 -0.26 -10.26 -19.18
N HIS A 97 -1.41 -10.90 -18.92
CA HIS A 97 -2.56 -10.86 -19.78
C HIS A 97 -3.75 -10.17 -19.13
N SER A 98 -4.54 -9.47 -19.92
CA SER A 98 -5.67 -8.65 -19.43
C SER A 98 -6.75 -9.46 -18.71
N HIS A 99 -6.96 -10.74 -19.06
CA HIS A 99 -7.96 -11.59 -18.39
C HIS A 99 -7.56 -11.99 -16.96
N GLU A 100 -6.28 -11.89 -16.61
CA GLU A 100 -5.78 -12.22 -15.26
C GLU A 100 -6.13 -11.14 -14.22
N ILE A 101 -6.49 -9.94 -14.67
CA ILE A 101 -6.94 -8.83 -13.81
C ILE A 101 -8.12 -9.24 -12.90
N ALA A 102 -8.95 -10.19 -13.34
CA ALA A 102 -10.03 -10.73 -12.52
C ALA A 102 -9.56 -11.32 -11.19
N LYS A 103 -8.32 -11.78 -11.07
CA LYS A 103 -7.73 -12.20 -9.78
C LYS A 103 -7.57 -11.04 -8.81
N LEU A 104 -7.27 -9.83 -9.31
CA LEU A 104 -7.10 -8.63 -8.48
C LEU A 104 -8.42 -8.04 -8.02
N ILE A 105 -9.38 -7.92 -8.95
CA ILE A 105 -10.63 -7.20 -8.73
C ILE A 105 -11.84 -8.10 -8.53
N GLY A 106 -11.68 -9.42 -8.63
CA GLY A 106 -12.79 -10.38 -8.63
C GLY A 106 -13.49 -10.49 -9.99
N SER A 107 -14.25 -11.56 -10.18
CA SER A 107 -15.05 -11.78 -11.39
C SER A 107 -16.45 -11.19 -11.25
N PRO A 108 -17.04 -10.64 -12.33
CA PRO A 108 -18.42 -10.16 -12.31
C PRO A 108 -19.41 -11.29 -11.96
N PRO A 109 -20.56 -10.95 -11.33
CA PRO A 109 -21.61 -11.91 -11.08
C PRO A 109 -22.10 -12.57 -12.37
N GLY A 110 -22.26 -13.90 -12.32
CA GLY A 110 -22.73 -14.69 -13.48
C GLY A 110 -21.64 -15.31 -14.34
N TYR A 111 -20.38 -14.98 -14.15
CA TYR A 111 -19.26 -15.69 -14.79
C TYR A 111 -18.94 -16.99 -14.03
N LEU A 112 -18.54 -18.04 -14.77
CA LEU A 112 -18.02 -19.28 -14.20
C LEU A 112 -16.79 -18.94 -13.33
N GLY A 113 -16.81 -19.35 -12.04
CA GLY A 113 -15.74 -19.02 -11.10
C GLY A 113 -16.00 -17.80 -10.20
N HIS A 114 -17.08 -17.03 -10.39
CA HIS A 114 -17.40 -15.87 -9.55
C HIS A 114 -17.42 -16.18 -8.04
N ARG A 115 -17.86 -17.37 -7.64
CA ARG A 115 -17.90 -17.80 -6.22
C ARG A 115 -16.52 -18.16 -5.66
N GLU A 116 -15.54 -18.40 -6.51
CA GLU A 116 -14.20 -18.88 -6.14
C GLU A 116 -13.14 -17.78 -6.21
N THR A 117 -13.44 -16.65 -6.89
CA THR A 117 -12.47 -15.58 -7.10
C THR A 117 -12.70 -14.45 -6.12
N HIS A 118 -12.01 -14.52 -4.97
CA HIS A 118 -11.94 -13.38 -4.05
C HIS A 118 -10.97 -12.34 -4.58
N ALA A 119 -11.40 -11.07 -4.63
CA ALA A 119 -10.55 -9.97 -5.04
C ALA A 119 -9.36 -9.80 -4.07
N ILE A 120 -8.14 -9.84 -4.59
CA ILE A 120 -6.91 -9.59 -3.80
C ILE A 120 -6.93 -8.17 -3.23
N LEU A 121 -7.39 -7.20 -4.03
CA LEU A 121 -7.51 -5.79 -3.65
C LEU A 121 -8.92 -5.48 -3.13
N SER A 122 -9.36 -6.17 -2.09
CA SER A 122 -10.65 -5.90 -1.44
C SER A 122 -10.49 -4.94 -0.25
N GLN A 123 -11.57 -4.27 0.17
CA GLN A 123 -11.53 -3.41 1.35
C GLN A 123 -11.22 -4.19 2.62
N GLU A 124 -11.70 -5.42 2.70
CA GLU A 124 -11.44 -6.34 3.81
C GLU A 124 -9.93 -6.66 3.90
N ALA A 125 -9.28 -6.92 2.76
CA ALA A 125 -7.84 -7.18 2.70
C ALA A 125 -7.03 -5.92 3.12
N LEU A 126 -7.43 -4.74 2.65
CA LEU A 126 -6.80 -3.48 3.04
C LEU A 126 -6.91 -3.24 4.55
N ASN A 127 -8.07 -3.48 5.13
CA ASN A 127 -8.33 -3.17 6.53
C ASN A 127 -7.83 -4.27 7.49
N GLN A 128 -7.33 -5.39 7.00
CA GLN A 128 -7.00 -6.57 7.80
C GLN A 128 -6.06 -6.29 8.97
N PHE A 129 -5.09 -5.41 8.77
CA PHE A 129 -4.08 -5.06 9.78
C PHE A 129 -4.29 -3.69 10.42
N HIS A 130 -5.43 -3.05 10.16
CA HIS A 130 -5.76 -1.77 10.80
C HIS A 130 -6.02 -1.96 12.30
N HIS A 131 -5.59 -0.99 13.08
CA HIS A 131 -5.90 -0.90 14.51
C HIS A 131 -6.23 0.55 14.90
N GLU A 132 -6.66 0.78 16.15
CA GLU A 132 -7.15 2.10 16.60
C GLU A 132 -6.14 3.24 16.40
N GLY A 133 -4.84 2.95 16.51
CA GLY A 133 -3.78 3.95 16.36
C GLY A 133 -3.25 4.11 14.93
N MET A 134 -3.50 3.14 14.03
CA MET A 134 -2.90 3.12 12.69
C MET A 134 -3.84 2.49 11.66
N LYS A 135 -4.26 3.28 10.69
CA LYS A 135 -5.12 2.85 9.57
C LYS A 135 -4.38 3.02 8.25
N VAL A 136 -3.26 2.33 8.13
CA VAL A 136 -2.42 2.33 6.94
C VAL A 136 -2.35 0.92 6.39
N SER A 137 -2.39 0.79 5.08
CA SER A 137 -2.23 -0.48 4.36
C SER A 137 -1.03 -0.38 3.43
N PHE A 138 -0.28 -1.46 3.33
CA PHE A 138 0.84 -1.58 2.40
C PHE A 138 0.47 -2.50 1.26
N ILE A 139 0.67 -2.02 0.02
CA ILE A 139 0.49 -2.82 -1.18
C ILE A 139 1.80 -2.78 -1.95
N LEU A 140 2.36 -3.93 -2.23
CA LEU A 140 3.58 -4.10 -2.99
C LEU A 140 3.24 -4.72 -4.35
N PHE A 141 3.49 -3.98 -5.42
CA PHE A 141 3.49 -4.49 -6.79
C PHE A 141 4.92 -4.86 -7.17
N ASP A 142 5.24 -6.15 -7.11
CA ASP A 142 6.57 -6.65 -7.44
C ASP A 142 6.66 -6.97 -8.93
N GLU A 143 7.87 -6.82 -9.52
CA GLU A 143 8.14 -7.03 -10.95
C GLU A 143 7.20 -6.24 -11.88
N ILE A 144 6.93 -4.98 -11.52
CA ILE A 144 5.95 -4.11 -12.21
C ILE A 144 6.25 -3.93 -13.71
N GLU A 145 7.49 -4.11 -14.13
CA GLU A 145 7.92 -4.06 -15.53
C GLU A 145 7.31 -5.19 -16.38
N LYS A 146 6.80 -6.25 -15.76
CA LYS A 146 6.14 -7.37 -16.43
C LYS A 146 4.62 -7.20 -16.55
N ALA A 147 4.08 -6.15 -15.95
CA ALA A 147 2.65 -5.89 -15.90
C ALA A 147 2.07 -5.62 -17.29
N SER A 148 0.86 -6.13 -17.55
CA SER A 148 0.08 -5.79 -18.74
C SER A 148 -0.41 -4.35 -18.72
N ASP A 149 -0.77 -3.80 -19.87
CA ASP A 149 -1.40 -2.47 -19.98
C ASP A 149 -2.68 -2.37 -19.16
N ALA A 150 -3.42 -3.47 -19.01
CA ALA A 150 -4.62 -3.50 -18.18
C ALA A 150 -4.31 -3.30 -16.71
N LEU A 151 -3.21 -3.88 -16.19
CA LEU A 151 -2.76 -3.64 -14.82
C LEU A 151 -2.28 -2.19 -14.64
N TRP A 152 -1.51 -1.65 -15.58
CA TRP A 152 -1.09 -0.25 -15.55
C TRP A 152 -2.28 0.72 -15.51
N ASN A 153 -3.32 0.50 -16.33
CA ASN A 153 -4.52 1.33 -16.32
C ASN A 153 -5.27 1.26 -14.97
N LEU A 154 -5.31 0.08 -14.36
CA LEU A 154 -5.89 -0.11 -13.03
C LEU A 154 -5.10 0.67 -11.97
N LEU A 155 -3.77 0.57 -11.99
CA LEU A 155 -2.88 1.30 -11.07
C LEU A 155 -3.05 2.82 -11.20
N LEU A 156 -3.11 3.35 -12.43
CA LEU A 156 -3.34 4.78 -12.66
C LEU A 156 -4.64 5.25 -11.99
N GLY A 157 -5.70 4.45 -12.06
CA GLY A 157 -6.97 4.73 -11.37
C GLY A 157 -6.82 4.81 -9.84
N ILE A 158 -6.08 3.87 -9.25
CA ILE A 158 -5.80 3.85 -7.81
C ILE A 158 -4.94 5.07 -7.41
N LEU A 159 -3.87 5.33 -8.14
CA LEU A 159 -2.91 6.40 -7.81
C LEU A 159 -3.51 7.80 -7.96
N ASP A 160 -4.38 8.00 -8.94
CA ASP A 160 -5.00 9.31 -9.21
C ASP A 160 -6.25 9.58 -8.36
N LYS A 161 -7.11 8.58 -8.22
CA LYS A 161 -8.44 8.75 -7.59
C LYS A 161 -8.56 8.07 -6.23
N GLY A 162 -7.54 7.34 -5.77
CA GLY A 162 -7.60 6.58 -4.54
C GLY A 162 -8.73 5.55 -4.47
N THR A 163 -9.28 5.14 -5.62
CA THR A 163 -10.41 4.21 -5.65
C THR A 163 -10.28 3.16 -6.74
N LEU A 164 -10.81 1.97 -6.46
CA LEU A 164 -10.91 0.87 -7.40
C LEU A 164 -12.32 0.31 -7.41
N THR A 165 -12.88 0.06 -8.59
CA THR A 165 -14.15 -0.66 -8.73
C THR A 165 -13.87 -2.14 -8.95
N LEU A 166 -14.39 -3.00 -8.09
CA LEU A 166 -14.29 -4.45 -8.18
C LEU A 166 -15.20 -5.02 -9.28
N GLY A 167 -14.99 -6.27 -9.64
CA GLY A 167 -15.83 -6.97 -10.62
C GLY A 167 -17.31 -7.09 -10.23
N ASP A 168 -17.65 -7.02 -8.96
CA ASP A 168 -19.01 -6.99 -8.41
C ASP A 168 -19.58 -5.58 -8.21
N ASN A 169 -18.96 -4.56 -8.79
CA ASN A 169 -19.28 -3.14 -8.68
C ASN A 169 -19.10 -2.50 -7.28
N ARG A 170 -18.56 -3.20 -6.30
CA ARG A 170 -18.14 -2.57 -5.04
C ARG A 170 -16.95 -1.65 -5.29
N LYS A 171 -16.89 -0.57 -4.54
CA LYS A 171 -15.74 0.35 -4.57
C LYS A 171 -14.84 0.10 -3.37
N VAL A 172 -13.56 0.08 -3.62
CA VAL A 172 -12.49 0.01 -2.62
C VAL A 172 -11.84 1.38 -2.51
N ASP A 173 -11.64 1.84 -1.30
CA ASP A 173 -11.01 3.13 -0.98
C ASP A 173 -9.56 2.90 -0.54
N PHE A 174 -8.64 3.57 -1.22
CA PHE A 174 -7.19 3.54 -0.98
C PHE A 174 -6.66 4.87 -0.42
N SER A 175 -7.56 5.78 -0.03
CA SER A 175 -7.17 7.08 0.54
C SER A 175 -6.96 7.06 2.05
#